data_5783dd73df14ac544b80682792a21458
#
_entry.id   5783dd73df14ac544b80682792a21458
#
_cell.length_a   1.000
_cell.length_b   1.000
_cell.length_c   1.000
_cell.angle_alpha   90.00
_cell.angle_beta   90.00
_cell.angle_gamma   90.00
#
_symmetry.space_group_name_H-M   'P 1'
#
loop_
_entity.id
_entity.type
_entity.pdbx_description
1 polymer ?
#
loop_
_entity_poly.entity_id
_entity_poly.type
_entity_poly.pdbx_seq_one_letter_code
_entity_poly.pdbx_strand_id
1 'polypeptide(L)'
;MDDTSSMLLELPFSQSIAWPKVEALLDLLPDGALVVNADGIVLFANVAMQGLCGHEPDDLAGRPLTLLLPPEYRAHHQQHLQRFLTQPQRRPMGQVSALNLWHRDGVRVPVDISLGLLRRGPDALTLAVLHDTREVEAMHDRLRHLAMHDSLTGLFSRAMFGELLSQAVGQVKRGGPPLAVLLIDLDDFKAVNDGHGHHVGDALLQEVARRMQVVLRNADTLARLGGDEFAVLLRDQHDVAQTQAVADKLVKALSVPWQVSHHEIFPGASIGIVFAPQDGGDADTLMRHADLAMYRAKEAGRNTYEVFDARMARQMEERTLLHGRLKRAIENNALRLHYQPQVCARTGRVLGVEALLRWHDAALGEVSPVRFVAVAEQSGLILRLGDWVIDTACAQIARWRDEHGLALRVAINISAQQLRQPHFAQRLQQTLTRWQVPPQLIELEITETAAMTQREQAEALLQELAEMGVAVALDDFGTGYSSLGYLRQLPITRLKMDRAFIQGITHDAGDAMLARAIIGLARTLGKTVVAEGVEQQAQCRFLCEEGCDELQGWLFSHAVAPEDLPALLRRLQSPDALQAWHDSVPAPLTGR
;
A
#
# COMPACT_ATOMS: atom_id res chain seq x y z
N MET A 1 36.27 7.47 -72.22
CA MET A 1 37.09 8.68 -72.20
C MET A 1 36.19 9.79 -72.59
N ASP A 2 35.69 10.37 -71.60
CA ASP A 2 35.58 11.80 -71.19
C ASP A 2 34.61 12.64 -72.02
N ASP A 3 33.33 12.38 -71.86
CA ASP A 3 32.30 13.36 -72.25
C ASP A 3 31.56 14.02 -71.04
N THR A 4 32.06 13.80 -69.81
CA THR A 4 31.50 14.36 -68.58
C THR A 4 32.08 15.75 -68.24
N SER A 5 33.18 16.16 -68.84
CA SER A 5 33.88 17.43 -68.53
C SER A 5 33.16 18.71 -68.99
N SER A 6 32.12 18.60 -69.81
CA SER A 6 31.39 19.74 -70.33
C SER A 6 29.95 19.89 -69.84
N MET A 7 29.54 19.09 -68.88
CA MET A 7 28.17 19.14 -68.36
C MET A 7 27.98 20.37 -67.43
N LEU A 8 27.25 21.36 -67.90
CA LEU A 8 26.86 22.55 -67.11
C LEU A 8 25.45 22.34 -66.54
N LEU A 9 25.31 22.51 -65.24
CA LEU A 9 24.02 22.56 -64.59
C LEU A 9 23.46 23.98 -64.60
N GLU A 10 22.32 24.21 -65.24
CA GLU A 10 21.59 25.46 -65.18
C GLU A 10 20.80 25.54 -63.88
N LEU A 11 21.24 26.34 -62.92
CA LEU A 11 20.51 26.70 -61.75
C LEU A 11 19.53 27.83 -62.03
N PRO A 12 18.41 28.01 -61.28
CA PRO A 12 17.41 29.07 -61.49
C PRO A 12 17.96 30.48 -61.26
N PHE A 13 19.22 30.61 -60.92
CA PHE A 13 19.95 31.89 -60.78
C PHE A 13 21.12 31.87 -61.77
N SER A 14 20.90 32.29 -62.98
CA SER A 14 21.82 32.67 -64.08
C SER A 14 23.34 32.40 -63.97
N GLN A 15 23.77 31.38 -63.21
CA GLN A 15 25.16 30.90 -63.14
C GLN A 15 25.19 29.40 -63.36
N SER A 16 25.85 28.93 -64.40
CA SER A 16 26.14 27.54 -64.67
C SER A 16 27.30 27.09 -63.76
N ILE A 17 27.07 26.05 -62.95
CA ILE A 17 28.10 25.42 -62.12
C ILE A 17 28.61 24.19 -62.86
N ALA A 18 29.94 24.08 -63.02
CA ALA A 18 30.57 22.94 -63.63
C ALA A 18 30.35 21.69 -62.79
N TRP A 19 30.06 20.56 -63.44
CA TRP A 19 29.75 19.26 -62.82
C TRP A 19 30.74 18.81 -61.72
N PRO A 20 32.09 18.93 -61.87
CA PRO A 20 33.05 18.59 -60.84
C PRO A 20 32.90 19.34 -59.53
N LYS A 21 32.33 20.57 -59.57
CA LYS A 21 32.04 21.34 -58.36
C LYS A 21 30.79 20.82 -57.64
N VAL A 22 29.82 20.27 -58.39
CA VAL A 22 28.62 19.64 -57.83
C VAL A 22 28.99 18.33 -57.15
N GLU A 23 29.79 17.52 -57.77
CA GLU A 23 30.33 16.27 -57.18
C GLU A 23 31.05 16.54 -55.87
N ALA A 24 31.99 17.49 -55.88
CA ALA A 24 32.71 17.89 -54.68
C ALA A 24 31.79 18.38 -53.51
N LEU A 25 30.68 19.03 -53.85
CA LEU A 25 29.67 19.45 -52.85
C LEU A 25 28.86 18.25 -52.32
N LEU A 26 28.50 17.32 -53.18
CA LEU A 26 27.77 16.12 -52.80
C LEU A 26 28.61 15.16 -51.93
N ASP A 27 29.93 15.12 -52.15
CA ASP A 27 30.87 14.35 -51.33
C ASP A 27 31.04 14.90 -49.92
N LEU A 28 30.71 16.17 -49.69
CA LEU A 28 30.70 16.77 -48.33
C LEU A 28 29.48 16.40 -47.53
N LEU A 29 28.45 15.79 -48.15
CA LEU A 29 27.25 15.40 -47.45
C LEU A 29 27.53 14.17 -46.56
N PRO A 30 27.10 14.16 -45.30
CA PRO A 30 27.22 13.00 -44.43
C PRO A 30 26.26 11.86 -44.85
N ASP A 31 25.21 12.18 -45.60
CA ASP A 31 24.21 11.26 -46.11
C ASP A 31 24.63 10.71 -47.47
N GLY A 32 24.17 9.51 -47.82
CA GLY A 32 24.37 8.93 -49.13
C GLY A 32 23.72 9.80 -50.20
N ALA A 33 24.46 10.16 -51.26
CA ALA A 33 23.93 10.95 -52.37
C ALA A 33 24.17 10.20 -53.69
N LEU A 34 23.10 10.10 -54.49
CA LEU A 34 23.11 9.51 -55.82
C LEU A 34 22.57 10.48 -56.85
N VAL A 35 23.19 10.58 -57.98
CA VAL A 35 22.62 11.23 -59.17
C VAL A 35 22.36 10.18 -60.24
N VAL A 36 21.11 10.16 -60.71
CA VAL A 36 20.69 9.20 -61.75
C VAL A 36 20.09 9.93 -62.96
N ASN A 37 20.29 9.35 -64.15
CA ASN A 37 19.69 9.83 -65.37
C ASN A 37 18.23 9.36 -65.56
N ALA A 38 17.57 9.77 -66.65
CA ALA A 38 16.21 9.39 -66.99
C ALA A 38 15.99 7.88 -67.16
N ASP A 39 17.03 7.14 -67.52
CA ASP A 39 17.00 5.66 -67.68
C ASP A 39 17.23 4.93 -66.35
N GLY A 40 17.49 5.65 -65.26
CA GLY A 40 17.77 5.05 -63.95
C GLY A 40 19.22 4.54 -63.82
N ILE A 41 20.14 5.03 -64.66
CA ILE A 41 21.57 4.75 -64.56
C ILE A 41 22.20 5.70 -63.56
N VAL A 42 22.98 5.21 -62.62
CA VAL A 42 23.74 6.01 -61.66
C VAL A 42 24.88 6.74 -62.39
N LEU A 43 24.90 8.06 -62.31
CA LEU A 43 25.98 8.87 -62.88
C LEU A 43 27.01 9.24 -61.81
N PHE A 44 26.58 9.38 -60.58
CA PHE A 44 27.42 9.76 -59.47
C PHE A 44 26.89 9.11 -58.17
N ALA A 45 27.78 8.68 -57.32
CA ALA A 45 27.53 8.29 -55.94
C ALA A 45 28.61 8.93 -55.07
N ASN A 46 28.25 9.49 -53.92
CA ASN A 46 29.23 10.06 -52.99
C ASN A 46 29.86 8.95 -52.11
N VAL A 47 30.92 9.30 -51.37
CA VAL A 47 31.64 8.37 -50.47
C VAL A 47 30.73 7.80 -49.39
N ALA A 48 29.75 8.56 -48.88
CA ALA A 48 28.81 8.08 -47.86
C ALA A 48 27.92 6.91 -48.33
N MET A 49 27.68 6.78 -49.65
CA MET A 49 26.96 5.63 -50.21
C MET A 49 27.64 4.29 -49.98
N GLN A 50 28.98 4.25 -49.90
CA GLN A 50 29.72 3.02 -49.60
C GLN A 50 29.30 2.43 -48.24
N GLY A 51 29.19 3.25 -47.21
CA GLY A 51 28.74 2.81 -45.87
C GLY A 51 27.30 2.31 -45.83
N LEU A 52 26.44 2.79 -46.76
CA LEU A 52 25.03 2.41 -46.84
C LEU A 52 24.83 1.12 -47.67
N CYS A 53 25.50 0.99 -48.82
CA CYS A 53 25.21 -0.11 -49.75
C CYS A 53 26.34 -1.13 -49.87
N GLY A 54 27.53 -0.88 -49.32
CA GLY A 54 28.70 -1.76 -49.43
C GLY A 54 29.36 -1.80 -50.79
N HIS A 55 28.94 -0.95 -51.75
CA HIS A 55 29.57 -0.81 -53.08
C HIS A 55 30.44 0.44 -53.09
N GLU A 56 31.60 0.37 -53.72
CA GLU A 56 32.41 1.56 -53.97
C GLU A 56 31.66 2.51 -54.91
N PRO A 57 31.77 3.85 -54.74
CA PRO A 57 31.11 4.83 -55.60
C PRO A 57 31.40 4.63 -57.08
N ASP A 58 32.64 4.29 -57.45
CA ASP A 58 33.07 4.03 -58.84
C ASP A 58 32.44 2.74 -59.42
N ASP A 59 32.13 1.75 -58.57
CA ASP A 59 31.45 0.52 -58.98
C ASP A 59 29.96 0.75 -59.29
N LEU A 60 29.38 1.82 -58.73
CA LEU A 60 27.99 2.21 -58.95
C LEU A 60 27.82 3.05 -60.22
N ALA A 61 28.81 3.83 -60.58
CA ALA A 61 28.76 4.70 -61.76
C ALA A 61 28.55 3.83 -63.02
N GLY A 62 27.57 4.25 -63.85
CA GLY A 62 27.19 3.48 -65.07
C GLY A 62 26.33 2.24 -64.82
N ARG A 63 26.02 1.90 -63.54
CA ARG A 63 25.13 0.79 -63.21
C ARG A 63 23.68 1.24 -63.02
N PRO A 64 22.72 0.31 -63.27
CA PRO A 64 21.31 0.63 -62.99
C PRO A 64 21.04 0.73 -61.50
N LEU A 65 20.27 1.75 -61.09
CA LEU A 65 19.85 1.97 -59.71
C LEU A 65 19.14 0.76 -59.08
N THR A 66 18.54 -0.09 -59.92
CA THR A 66 17.88 -1.33 -59.47
C THR A 66 18.82 -2.29 -58.71
N LEU A 67 20.15 -2.14 -58.86
CA LEU A 67 21.14 -2.84 -58.05
C LEU A 67 20.96 -2.60 -56.55
N LEU A 68 20.63 -1.36 -56.19
CA LEU A 68 20.46 -0.91 -54.83
C LEU A 68 19.05 -1.15 -54.24
N LEU A 69 18.16 -1.77 -55.02
CA LEU A 69 16.80 -2.06 -54.60
C LEU A 69 16.64 -3.54 -54.20
N PRO A 70 15.82 -3.81 -53.15
CA PRO A 70 15.39 -5.18 -52.87
C PRO A 70 14.78 -5.84 -54.11
N PRO A 71 14.99 -7.14 -54.30
CA PRO A 71 14.59 -7.86 -55.55
C PRO A 71 13.12 -7.66 -55.95
N GLU A 72 12.22 -7.58 -54.97
CA GLU A 72 10.78 -7.43 -55.18
C GLU A 72 10.39 -6.08 -55.78
N TYR A 73 11.19 -5.01 -55.61
CA TYR A 73 10.90 -3.67 -56.11
C TYR A 73 11.53 -3.37 -57.48
N ARG A 74 12.47 -4.19 -57.93
CA ARG A 74 13.26 -3.96 -59.17
C ARG A 74 12.39 -3.84 -60.42
N ALA A 75 11.39 -4.73 -60.56
CA ALA A 75 10.52 -4.79 -61.75
C ALA A 75 9.66 -3.54 -61.96
N HIS A 76 9.27 -2.86 -60.89
CA HIS A 76 8.31 -1.74 -60.95
C HIS A 76 9.01 -0.38 -60.81
N HIS A 77 10.27 -0.34 -60.42
CA HIS A 77 10.95 0.92 -60.11
C HIS A 77 11.11 1.85 -61.32
N GLN A 78 11.33 1.29 -62.51
CA GLN A 78 11.41 2.09 -63.74
C GLN A 78 10.13 2.91 -63.98
N GLN A 79 8.95 2.36 -63.68
CA GLN A 79 7.70 3.06 -63.80
C GLN A 79 7.57 4.18 -62.75
N HIS A 80 8.09 3.97 -61.56
CA HIS A 80 8.11 5.01 -60.50
C HIS A 80 9.02 6.17 -60.88
N LEU A 81 10.21 5.89 -61.46
CA LEU A 81 11.14 6.91 -61.91
C LEU A 81 10.52 7.72 -63.04
N GLN A 82 9.92 7.08 -64.05
CA GLN A 82 9.24 7.76 -65.15
C GLN A 82 8.09 8.63 -64.68
N ARG A 83 7.32 8.18 -63.70
CA ARG A 83 6.25 8.95 -63.09
C ARG A 83 6.78 10.18 -62.32
N PHE A 84 7.89 10.06 -61.61
CA PHE A 84 8.57 11.16 -60.94
C PHE A 84 9.10 12.19 -61.93
N LEU A 85 9.69 11.75 -63.03
CA LEU A 85 10.22 12.64 -64.07
C LEU A 85 9.10 13.45 -64.79
N THR A 86 7.92 12.82 -64.98
CA THR A 86 6.76 13.46 -65.64
C THR A 86 6.06 14.46 -64.75
N GLN A 87 5.99 14.20 -63.47
CA GLN A 87 5.37 15.03 -62.45
C GLN A 87 6.28 15.16 -61.22
N PRO A 88 7.35 15.95 -61.32
CA PRO A 88 8.32 16.03 -60.23
C PRO A 88 7.69 16.73 -59.03
N GLN A 89 7.42 15.96 -58.01
CA GLN A 89 7.09 16.48 -56.69
C GLN A 89 8.31 16.31 -55.78
N ARG A 90 8.74 17.43 -55.16
CA ARG A 90 9.77 17.32 -54.11
C ARG A 90 9.28 16.37 -53.02
N ARG A 91 10.03 15.33 -52.76
CA ARG A 91 9.77 14.38 -51.71
C ARG A 91 10.75 14.67 -50.58
N PRO A 92 10.31 15.36 -49.50
CA PRO A 92 11.15 15.57 -48.32
C PRO A 92 11.32 14.25 -47.55
N MET A 93 12.39 14.16 -46.76
CA MET A 93 12.62 13.06 -45.83
C MET A 93 11.44 12.91 -44.84
N GLY A 94 11.16 11.69 -44.36
CA GLY A 94 10.13 11.37 -43.37
C GLY A 94 8.70 11.20 -43.91
N GLN A 95 8.45 11.33 -45.21
CA GLN A 95 7.09 11.18 -45.79
C GLN A 95 6.66 9.75 -46.12
N VAL A 96 7.59 8.81 -46.24
CA VAL A 96 7.27 7.41 -46.51
C VAL A 96 8.08 6.53 -45.55
N SER A 97 7.37 5.80 -44.70
CA SER A 97 7.96 4.88 -43.76
C SER A 97 8.57 3.65 -44.45
N ALA A 98 9.74 3.23 -43.93
CA ALA A 98 10.36 1.94 -44.23
C ALA A 98 10.76 1.69 -45.69
N LEU A 99 11.52 2.61 -46.30
CA LEU A 99 12.27 2.28 -47.53
C LEU A 99 13.54 1.51 -47.16
N ASN A 100 13.84 0.51 -47.95
CA ASN A 100 15.04 -0.31 -47.76
C ASN A 100 15.97 -0.22 -48.96
N LEU A 101 17.24 0.02 -48.68
CA LEU A 101 18.32 -0.13 -49.62
C LEU A 101 18.81 -1.59 -49.58
N TRP A 102 19.24 -2.12 -50.71
CA TRP A 102 19.84 -3.46 -50.79
C TRP A 102 21.36 -3.37 -50.69
N HIS A 103 21.91 -3.88 -49.60
CA HIS A 103 23.36 -3.93 -49.41
C HIS A 103 23.99 -5.05 -50.23
N ARG A 104 25.25 -4.89 -50.61
CA ARG A 104 26.04 -5.89 -51.38
C ARG A 104 26.01 -7.29 -50.74
N ASP A 105 26.00 -7.36 -49.40
CA ASP A 105 25.99 -8.64 -48.67
C ASP A 105 24.58 -9.27 -48.58
N GLY A 106 23.59 -8.73 -49.30
CA GLY A 106 22.24 -9.26 -49.31
C GLY A 106 21.37 -8.85 -48.11
N VAL A 107 21.79 -7.84 -47.33
CA VAL A 107 21.08 -7.31 -46.18
C VAL A 107 20.26 -6.08 -46.60
N ARG A 108 19.10 -5.89 -45.96
CA ARG A 108 18.29 -4.67 -46.12
C ARG A 108 18.78 -3.61 -45.13
N VAL A 109 19.04 -2.41 -45.65
CA VAL A 109 19.40 -1.26 -44.86
C VAL A 109 18.22 -0.26 -44.90
N PRO A 110 17.56 0.03 -43.76
CA PRO A 110 16.48 1.01 -43.74
C PRO A 110 17.04 2.40 -44.01
N VAL A 111 16.39 3.12 -44.91
CA VAL A 111 16.82 4.46 -45.34
C VAL A 111 15.61 5.38 -45.52
N ASP A 112 15.80 6.63 -45.23
CA ASP A 112 14.88 7.70 -45.65
C ASP A 112 15.44 8.38 -46.90
N ILE A 113 14.60 8.59 -47.91
CA ILE A 113 15.03 9.04 -49.22
C ILE A 113 14.34 10.37 -49.58
N SER A 114 15.15 11.40 -49.82
CA SER A 114 14.73 12.65 -50.42
C SER A 114 15.05 12.69 -51.89
N LEU A 115 14.10 13.08 -52.71
CA LEU A 115 14.26 13.17 -54.16
C LEU A 115 14.14 14.63 -54.63
N GLY A 116 15.08 15.06 -55.46
CA GLY A 116 15.10 16.34 -56.11
C GLY A 116 15.47 16.24 -57.60
N LEU A 117 14.88 17.06 -58.45
CA LEU A 117 15.23 17.14 -59.88
C LEU A 117 16.31 18.21 -60.05
N LEU A 118 17.49 17.82 -60.53
CA LEU A 118 18.61 18.73 -60.81
C LEU A 118 18.51 19.35 -62.23
N ARG A 119 18.00 18.58 -63.20
CA ARG A 119 17.83 19.03 -64.60
C ARG A 119 16.52 18.49 -65.15
N ARG A 120 15.83 19.31 -65.97
CA ARG A 120 14.58 18.95 -66.65
C ARG A 120 14.85 18.70 -68.14
N GLY A 121 13.99 17.91 -68.77
CA GLY A 121 14.04 17.65 -70.22
C GLY A 121 14.53 16.28 -70.58
N PRO A 122 14.98 16.08 -71.84
CA PRO A 122 15.45 14.77 -72.30
C PRO A 122 16.63 14.19 -71.49
N ASP A 123 17.50 15.12 -71.02
CA ASP A 123 18.65 14.79 -70.17
C ASP A 123 18.35 15.03 -68.68
N ALA A 124 17.17 14.62 -68.19
CA ALA A 124 16.76 14.81 -66.82
C ALA A 124 17.70 14.11 -65.85
N LEU A 125 18.05 14.85 -64.75
CA LEU A 125 18.90 14.32 -63.68
C LEU A 125 18.14 14.41 -62.37
N THR A 126 18.12 13.27 -61.63
CA THR A 126 17.49 13.18 -60.31
C THR A 126 18.58 13.00 -59.26
N LEU A 127 18.55 13.84 -58.23
CA LEU A 127 19.32 13.65 -57.00
C LEU A 127 18.47 12.87 -56.01
N ALA A 128 19.01 11.77 -55.47
CA ALA A 128 18.50 11.10 -54.32
C ALA A 128 19.48 11.26 -53.14
N VAL A 129 19.00 11.76 -52.03
CA VAL A 129 19.75 11.79 -50.76
C VAL A 129 19.14 10.76 -49.82
N LEU A 130 20.00 9.87 -49.34
CA LEU A 130 19.62 8.72 -48.52
C LEU A 130 20.22 8.86 -47.13
N HIS A 131 19.34 8.95 -46.16
CA HIS A 131 19.69 9.02 -44.73
C HIS A 131 19.59 7.61 -44.09
N ASP A 132 20.62 7.19 -43.39
CA ASP A 132 20.61 5.94 -42.61
C ASP A 132 19.72 6.03 -41.39
N THR A 133 18.67 5.21 -41.34
CA THR A 133 17.72 5.23 -40.21
C THR A 133 17.94 4.14 -39.17
N ARG A 134 19.00 3.31 -39.33
CA ARG A 134 19.29 2.18 -38.43
C ARG A 134 19.44 2.62 -36.97
N GLU A 135 20.17 3.70 -36.70
CA GLU A 135 20.35 4.22 -35.34
C GLU A 135 19.06 4.77 -34.76
N VAL A 136 18.27 5.47 -35.58
CA VAL A 136 16.99 6.05 -35.15
C VAL A 136 15.98 4.94 -34.86
N GLU A 137 15.89 3.92 -35.71
CA GLU A 137 15.01 2.76 -35.51
C GLU A 137 15.43 1.96 -34.25
N ALA A 138 16.72 1.66 -34.09
CA ALA A 138 17.24 0.99 -32.91
C ALA A 138 17.00 1.79 -31.62
N MET A 139 17.12 3.13 -31.68
CA MET A 139 16.81 4.00 -30.55
C MET A 139 15.31 3.99 -30.24
N HIS A 140 14.46 4.07 -31.25
CA HIS A 140 13.00 3.96 -31.09
C HIS A 140 12.59 2.62 -30.47
N ASP A 141 13.16 1.51 -30.95
CA ASP A 141 12.89 0.18 -30.38
C ASP A 141 13.39 0.07 -28.95
N ARG A 142 14.54 0.66 -28.65
CA ARG A 142 15.08 0.69 -27.28
C ARG A 142 14.22 1.56 -26.35
N LEU A 143 13.78 2.72 -26.82
CA LEU A 143 12.85 3.59 -26.06
C LEU A 143 11.52 2.88 -25.82
N ARG A 144 10.99 2.19 -26.83
CA ARG A 144 9.76 1.39 -26.71
C ARG A 144 9.92 0.28 -25.70
N HIS A 145 11.03 -0.45 -25.75
CA HIS A 145 11.34 -1.51 -24.79
C HIS A 145 11.45 -0.96 -23.37
N LEU A 146 12.16 0.16 -23.17
CA LEU A 146 12.27 0.83 -21.87
C LEU A 146 10.94 1.38 -21.36
N ALA A 147 10.05 1.83 -22.23
CA ALA A 147 8.72 2.27 -21.86
C ALA A 147 7.79 1.10 -21.47
N MET A 148 7.96 -0.06 -22.09
CA MET A 148 7.10 -1.23 -21.91
C MET A 148 7.55 -2.16 -20.79
N HIS A 149 8.83 -2.13 -20.39
CA HIS A 149 9.39 -3.05 -19.40
C HIS A 149 10.05 -2.30 -18.24
N ASP A 150 9.99 -2.90 -17.06
CA ASP A 150 10.74 -2.47 -15.88
C ASP A 150 12.22 -2.84 -16.03
N SER A 151 13.11 -1.88 -15.92
CA SER A 151 14.55 -2.06 -16.19
C SER A 151 15.27 -2.95 -15.18
N LEU A 152 14.72 -3.11 -13.95
CA LEU A 152 15.32 -3.94 -12.91
C LEU A 152 14.93 -5.41 -13.05
N THR A 153 13.63 -5.68 -13.27
CA THR A 153 13.07 -7.04 -13.25
C THR A 153 12.81 -7.61 -14.63
N GLY A 154 12.81 -6.78 -15.68
CA GLY A 154 12.46 -7.18 -17.05
C GLY A 154 10.97 -7.48 -17.27
N LEU A 155 10.13 -7.34 -16.24
CA LEU A 155 8.69 -7.51 -16.32
C LEU A 155 8.03 -6.35 -17.08
N PHE A 156 6.75 -6.47 -17.42
CA PHE A 156 6.02 -5.32 -17.97
C PHE A 156 6.00 -4.15 -16.98
N SER A 157 6.10 -2.94 -17.54
CA SER A 157 5.98 -1.70 -16.77
C SER A 157 4.53 -1.40 -16.38
N ARG A 158 4.32 -0.47 -15.44
CA ARG A 158 2.98 0.07 -15.08
C ARG A 158 2.19 0.54 -16.31
N ALA A 159 2.85 1.24 -17.23
CA ALA A 159 2.20 1.76 -18.43
C ALA A 159 1.70 0.63 -19.33
N MET A 160 2.54 -0.36 -19.60
CA MET A 160 2.16 -1.51 -20.41
C MET A 160 1.08 -2.36 -19.78
N PHE A 161 1.14 -2.58 -18.46
CA PHE A 161 0.09 -3.28 -17.72
C PHE A 161 -1.26 -2.57 -17.83
N GLY A 162 -1.30 -1.24 -17.69
CA GLY A 162 -2.51 -0.44 -17.84
C GLY A 162 -3.14 -0.57 -19.24
N GLU A 163 -2.33 -0.58 -20.30
CA GLU A 163 -2.81 -0.82 -21.67
C GLU A 163 -3.39 -2.23 -21.84
N LEU A 164 -2.66 -3.26 -21.38
CA LEU A 164 -3.10 -4.66 -21.47
C LEU A 164 -4.38 -4.91 -20.68
N LEU A 165 -4.49 -4.33 -19.49
CA LEU A 165 -5.70 -4.41 -18.66
C LEU A 165 -6.87 -3.71 -19.36
N SER A 166 -6.67 -2.50 -19.88
CA SER A 166 -7.71 -1.75 -20.59
C SER A 166 -8.23 -2.50 -21.81
N GLN A 167 -7.33 -3.11 -22.58
CA GLN A 167 -7.70 -3.95 -23.73
C GLN A 167 -8.49 -5.19 -23.30
N ALA A 168 -8.05 -5.88 -22.23
CA ALA A 168 -8.70 -7.07 -21.72
C ALA A 168 -10.11 -6.76 -21.17
N VAL A 169 -10.25 -5.68 -20.40
CA VAL A 169 -11.56 -5.18 -19.91
C VAL A 169 -12.48 -4.81 -21.10
N GLY A 170 -11.93 -4.19 -22.14
CA GLY A 170 -12.67 -3.93 -23.37
C GLY A 170 -13.18 -5.20 -24.07
N GLN A 171 -12.46 -6.31 -24.00
CA GLN A 171 -12.90 -7.62 -24.49
C GLN A 171 -14.05 -8.18 -23.64
N VAL A 172 -13.91 -8.15 -22.30
CA VAL A 172 -14.98 -8.57 -21.36
C VAL A 172 -16.29 -7.81 -21.62
N LYS A 173 -16.23 -6.49 -21.82
CA LYS A 173 -17.41 -5.67 -22.16
C LYS A 173 -18.11 -6.10 -23.45
N ARG A 174 -17.38 -6.67 -24.40
CA ARG A 174 -17.94 -7.18 -25.66
C ARG A 174 -18.40 -8.64 -25.59
N GLY A 175 -18.53 -9.19 -24.38
CA GLY A 175 -18.96 -10.59 -24.17
C GLY A 175 -17.81 -11.59 -24.18
N GLY A 176 -16.57 -11.14 -24.09
CA GLY A 176 -15.41 -12.02 -23.90
C GLY A 176 -15.37 -12.64 -22.51
N PRO A 177 -14.43 -13.57 -22.27
CA PRO A 177 -14.30 -14.26 -21.01
C PRO A 177 -13.94 -13.30 -19.86
N PRO A 178 -14.38 -13.60 -18.62
CA PRO A 178 -14.03 -12.82 -17.45
C PRO A 178 -12.53 -12.88 -17.16
N LEU A 179 -12.05 -11.91 -16.42
CA LEU A 179 -10.65 -11.82 -16.01
C LEU A 179 -10.54 -11.54 -14.50
N ALA A 180 -9.37 -11.82 -13.94
CA ALA A 180 -9.01 -11.39 -12.60
C ALA A 180 -7.73 -10.56 -12.61
N VAL A 181 -7.65 -9.59 -11.71
CA VAL A 181 -6.44 -8.81 -11.44
C VAL A 181 -6.01 -9.08 -10.01
N LEU A 182 -4.73 -9.39 -9.83
CA LEU A 182 -4.08 -9.51 -8.54
C LEU A 182 -3.12 -8.33 -8.40
N LEU A 183 -3.29 -7.52 -7.37
CA LEU A 183 -2.32 -6.50 -6.97
C LEU A 183 -1.54 -7.03 -5.77
N ILE A 184 -0.23 -6.97 -5.83
CA ILE A 184 0.69 -7.63 -4.90
C ILE A 184 1.67 -6.61 -4.37
N ASP A 185 1.86 -6.57 -3.06
CA ASP A 185 2.83 -5.71 -2.39
C ASP A 185 3.69 -6.58 -1.46
N LEU A 186 5.00 -6.35 -1.46
CA LEU A 186 5.93 -7.10 -0.61
C LEU A 186 5.92 -6.55 0.81
N ASP A 187 5.60 -7.40 1.75
CA ASP A 187 5.53 -7.02 3.16
C ASP A 187 6.91 -6.61 3.69
N ASP A 188 6.93 -5.48 4.41
CA ASP A 188 8.11 -4.94 5.09
C ASP A 188 9.37 -4.74 4.19
N PHE A 189 9.21 -4.59 2.87
CA PHE A 189 10.30 -4.37 1.91
C PHE A 189 11.18 -3.17 2.27
N LYS A 190 10.58 -2.10 2.83
CA LYS A 190 11.33 -0.95 3.31
C LYS A 190 12.32 -1.34 4.42
N ALA A 191 11.93 -2.21 5.34
CA ALA A 191 12.82 -2.67 6.41
C ALA A 191 14.01 -3.47 5.86
N VAL A 192 13.82 -4.22 4.76
CA VAL A 192 14.92 -4.89 4.04
C VAL A 192 15.90 -3.87 3.47
N ASN A 193 15.41 -2.80 2.82
CA ASN A 193 16.25 -1.73 2.30
C ASN A 193 17.00 -0.99 3.41
N ASP A 194 16.29 -0.63 4.48
CA ASP A 194 16.86 0.14 5.61
C ASP A 194 17.89 -0.71 6.38
N GLY A 195 17.69 -2.03 6.49
CA GLY A 195 18.58 -2.94 7.22
C GLY A 195 19.76 -3.49 6.41
N HIS A 196 19.58 -3.73 5.12
CA HIS A 196 20.56 -4.45 4.28
C HIS A 196 21.03 -3.64 3.05
N GLY A 197 20.45 -2.47 2.82
CA GLY A 197 20.77 -1.59 1.69
C GLY A 197 20.00 -1.91 0.40
N HIS A 198 19.92 -0.90 -0.48
CA HIS A 198 19.13 -0.97 -1.72
C HIS A 198 19.57 -2.09 -2.68
N HIS A 199 20.87 -2.45 -2.70
CA HIS A 199 21.33 -3.54 -3.57
C HIS A 199 20.72 -4.90 -3.20
N VAL A 200 20.48 -5.15 -1.91
CA VAL A 200 19.81 -6.35 -1.43
C VAL A 200 18.33 -6.30 -1.78
N GLY A 201 17.69 -5.12 -1.65
CA GLY A 201 16.32 -4.92 -2.07
C GLY A 201 16.12 -5.13 -3.56
N ASP A 202 17.02 -4.62 -4.42
CA ASP A 202 16.97 -4.82 -5.86
C ASP A 202 17.09 -6.31 -6.23
N ALA A 203 18.02 -7.03 -5.62
CA ALA A 203 18.19 -8.46 -5.84
C ALA A 203 16.98 -9.26 -5.32
N LEU A 204 16.35 -8.83 -4.21
CA LEU A 204 15.09 -9.42 -3.73
C LEU A 204 13.96 -9.23 -4.75
N LEU A 205 13.80 -8.04 -5.33
CA LEU A 205 12.79 -7.76 -6.36
C LEU A 205 12.97 -8.64 -7.60
N GLN A 206 14.21 -8.87 -8.03
CA GLN A 206 14.52 -9.77 -9.16
C GLN A 206 14.17 -11.23 -8.83
N GLU A 207 14.48 -11.69 -7.63
CA GLU A 207 14.14 -13.05 -7.18
C GLU A 207 12.62 -13.24 -7.05
N VAL A 208 11.91 -12.26 -6.48
CA VAL A 208 10.45 -12.23 -6.40
C VAL A 208 9.83 -12.33 -7.79
N ALA A 209 10.30 -11.52 -8.74
CA ALA A 209 9.83 -11.58 -10.13
C ALA A 209 10.02 -12.97 -10.74
N ARG A 210 11.19 -13.58 -10.54
CA ARG A 210 11.49 -14.93 -11.01
C ARG A 210 10.58 -16.00 -10.38
N ARG A 211 10.32 -15.93 -9.06
CA ARG A 211 9.43 -16.86 -8.37
C ARG A 211 7.99 -16.75 -8.88
N MET A 212 7.50 -15.53 -9.07
CA MET A 212 6.16 -15.30 -9.63
C MET A 212 6.03 -15.86 -11.05
N GLN A 213 7.04 -15.66 -11.91
CA GLN A 213 7.04 -16.21 -13.27
C GLN A 213 6.96 -17.74 -13.30
N VAL A 214 7.56 -18.42 -12.32
CA VAL A 214 7.49 -19.90 -12.24
C VAL A 214 6.08 -20.39 -11.85
N VAL A 215 5.35 -19.61 -11.07
CA VAL A 215 3.98 -19.95 -10.63
C VAL A 215 2.94 -19.68 -11.71
N LEU A 216 3.15 -18.60 -12.49
CA LEU A 216 2.21 -18.12 -13.49
C LEU A 216 2.38 -18.85 -14.83
N ARG A 217 1.29 -18.89 -15.62
CA ARG A 217 1.29 -19.47 -16.96
C ARG A 217 1.77 -18.45 -18.00
N ASN A 218 2.22 -18.90 -19.16
CA ASN A 218 2.62 -18.00 -20.26
C ASN A 218 1.50 -17.08 -20.76
N ALA A 219 0.23 -17.44 -20.54
CA ALA A 219 -0.92 -16.63 -20.90
C ALA A 219 -1.23 -15.52 -19.87
N ASP A 220 -0.68 -15.64 -18.66
CA ASP A 220 -0.85 -14.66 -17.60
C ASP A 220 0.12 -13.50 -17.80
N THR A 221 -0.30 -12.30 -17.47
CA THR A 221 0.54 -11.11 -17.59
C THR A 221 1.04 -10.72 -16.20
N LEU A 222 2.37 -10.63 -16.03
CA LEU A 222 3.03 -10.17 -14.82
C LEU A 222 3.73 -8.85 -15.09
N ALA A 223 3.52 -7.88 -14.21
CA ALA A 223 4.11 -6.54 -14.28
C ALA A 223 4.65 -6.08 -12.92
N ARG A 224 5.64 -5.19 -12.95
CA ARG A 224 6.04 -4.41 -11.78
C ARG A 224 5.55 -2.98 -11.95
N LEU A 225 4.78 -2.50 -10.96
CA LEU A 225 4.17 -1.18 -11.01
C LEU A 225 5.09 -0.07 -10.46
N GLY A 226 6.08 -0.45 -9.67
CA GLY A 226 7.08 0.41 -9.06
C GLY A 226 7.32 0.04 -7.60
N GLY A 227 8.48 0.40 -7.04
CA GLY A 227 8.82 0.02 -5.67
C GLY A 227 8.72 -1.50 -5.46
N ASP A 228 7.90 -1.91 -4.52
CA ASP A 228 7.59 -3.27 -4.10
C ASP A 228 6.23 -3.79 -4.63
N GLU A 229 5.58 -3.03 -5.52
CA GLU A 229 4.28 -3.36 -6.08
C GLU A 229 4.39 -4.15 -7.39
N PHE A 230 3.68 -5.28 -7.47
CA PHE A 230 3.51 -6.09 -8.67
C PHE A 230 2.03 -6.25 -9.01
N ALA A 231 1.74 -6.54 -10.28
CA ALA A 231 0.39 -6.82 -10.73
C ALA A 231 0.36 -8.04 -11.65
N VAL A 232 -0.69 -8.84 -11.51
CA VAL A 232 -0.95 -10.00 -12.36
C VAL A 232 -2.33 -9.86 -13.00
N LEU A 233 -2.39 -10.05 -14.32
CA LEU A 233 -3.64 -10.15 -15.05
C LEU A 233 -3.83 -11.62 -15.47
N LEU A 234 -4.85 -12.25 -14.91
CA LEU A 234 -5.27 -13.60 -15.24
C LEU A 234 -6.46 -13.52 -16.21
N ARG A 235 -6.34 -14.18 -17.36
CA ARG A 235 -7.39 -14.25 -18.38
C ARG A 235 -8.21 -15.52 -18.22
N ASP A 236 -9.43 -15.52 -18.75
CA ASP A 236 -10.35 -16.69 -18.78
C ASP A 236 -10.66 -17.24 -17.38
N GLN A 237 -10.93 -16.31 -16.43
CA GLN A 237 -11.17 -16.67 -15.04
C GLN A 237 -12.69 -16.78 -14.77
N HIS A 238 -13.23 -17.97 -14.95
CA HIS A 238 -14.65 -18.27 -14.70
C HIS A 238 -14.94 -18.73 -13.27
N ASP A 239 -13.90 -19.08 -12.49
CA ASP A 239 -14.04 -19.62 -11.15
C ASP A 239 -13.13 -18.86 -10.16
N VAL A 240 -13.76 -18.29 -9.13
CA VAL A 240 -13.08 -17.58 -8.04
C VAL A 240 -12.07 -18.50 -7.33
N ALA A 241 -12.43 -19.77 -7.11
CA ALA A 241 -11.55 -20.72 -6.43
C ALA A 241 -10.25 -21.00 -7.20
N GLN A 242 -10.27 -20.98 -8.53
CA GLN A 242 -9.06 -21.11 -9.34
C GLN A 242 -8.12 -19.92 -9.16
N THR A 243 -8.66 -18.70 -9.14
CA THR A 243 -7.88 -17.48 -8.90
C THR A 243 -7.30 -17.47 -7.49
N GLN A 244 -8.08 -17.85 -6.48
CA GLN A 244 -7.60 -18.01 -5.10
C GLN A 244 -6.48 -19.04 -4.99
N ALA A 245 -6.58 -20.18 -5.70
CA ALA A 245 -5.53 -21.17 -5.75
C ALA A 245 -4.22 -20.64 -6.38
N VAL A 246 -4.30 -19.71 -7.35
CA VAL A 246 -3.12 -19.01 -7.88
C VAL A 246 -2.53 -18.07 -6.84
N ALA A 247 -3.37 -17.29 -6.16
CA ALA A 247 -2.92 -16.40 -5.08
C ALA A 247 -2.27 -17.17 -3.93
N ASP A 248 -2.85 -18.29 -3.49
CA ASP A 248 -2.26 -19.20 -2.51
C ASP A 248 -0.86 -19.70 -2.90
N LYS A 249 -0.70 -20.08 -4.17
CA LYS A 249 0.61 -20.50 -4.69
C LYS A 249 1.62 -19.36 -4.69
N LEU A 250 1.19 -18.15 -5.06
CA LEU A 250 2.04 -16.95 -5.04
C LEU A 250 2.48 -16.62 -3.62
N VAL A 251 1.55 -16.56 -2.65
CA VAL A 251 1.87 -16.33 -1.24
C VAL A 251 2.87 -17.37 -0.74
N LYS A 252 2.62 -18.65 -0.98
CA LYS A 252 3.54 -19.74 -0.58
C LYS A 252 4.92 -19.63 -1.23
N ALA A 253 4.98 -19.32 -2.53
CA ALA A 253 6.24 -19.18 -3.25
C ALA A 253 7.07 -17.98 -2.76
N LEU A 254 6.39 -16.90 -2.37
CA LEU A 254 7.03 -15.68 -1.87
C LEU A 254 7.41 -15.78 -0.39
N SER A 255 6.72 -16.63 0.41
CA SER A 255 7.06 -16.86 1.82
C SER A 255 8.30 -17.74 2.02
N VAL A 256 8.83 -18.37 0.94
CA VAL A 256 10.04 -19.19 1.06
C VAL A 256 11.24 -18.29 1.36
N PRO A 257 12.03 -18.61 2.40
CA PRO A 257 13.22 -17.84 2.75
C PRO A 257 14.16 -17.65 1.56
N TRP A 258 14.77 -16.48 1.50
CA TRP A 258 15.76 -16.15 0.49
C TRP A 258 17.12 -15.88 1.13
N GLN A 259 18.12 -16.60 0.66
CA GLN A 259 19.50 -16.48 1.15
C GLN A 259 20.24 -15.43 0.29
N VAL A 260 20.66 -14.36 0.92
CA VAL A 260 21.51 -13.33 0.31
C VAL A 260 22.76 -13.15 1.15
N SER A 261 23.92 -13.46 0.58
CA SER A 261 25.20 -13.42 1.29
C SER A 261 25.15 -14.26 2.58
N HIS A 262 25.07 -13.61 3.74
CA HIS A 262 24.98 -14.28 5.05
C HIS A 262 23.64 -14.04 5.75
N HIS A 263 22.65 -13.46 5.06
CA HIS A 263 21.35 -13.12 5.62
C HIS A 263 20.25 -13.99 5.04
N GLU A 264 19.36 -14.44 5.88
CA GLU A 264 18.13 -15.11 5.49
C GLU A 264 16.98 -14.09 5.58
N ILE A 265 16.36 -13.79 4.43
CA ILE A 265 15.26 -12.84 4.31
C ILE A 265 13.99 -13.63 4.07
N PHE A 266 12.94 -13.30 4.82
CA PHE A 266 11.61 -13.90 4.69
C PHE A 266 10.70 -12.90 3.99
N PRO A 267 10.64 -12.90 2.66
CA PRO A 267 9.71 -12.04 1.94
C PRO A 267 8.29 -12.56 2.18
N GLY A 268 7.39 -11.70 2.65
CA GLY A 268 5.95 -11.93 2.62
C GLY A 268 5.32 -11.13 1.49
N ALA A 269 4.08 -11.43 1.16
CA ALA A 269 3.33 -10.62 0.21
C ALA A 269 1.85 -10.53 0.59
N SER A 270 1.31 -9.33 0.49
CA SER A 270 -0.12 -9.05 0.62
C SER A 270 -0.73 -8.89 -0.76
N ILE A 271 -1.80 -9.64 -1.06
CA ILE A 271 -2.41 -9.71 -2.39
C ILE A 271 -3.87 -9.27 -2.33
N GLY A 272 -4.27 -8.34 -3.20
CA GLY A 272 -5.66 -7.98 -3.43
C GLY A 272 -6.16 -8.55 -4.75
N ILE A 273 -7.32 -9.18 -4.76
CA ILE A 273 -7.92 -9.85 -5.92
C ILE A 273 -9.22 -9.17 -6.31
N VAL A 274 -9.39 -8.87 -7.60
CA VAL A 274 -10.63 -8.35 -8.19
C VAL A 274 -11.00 -9.10 -9.46
N PHE A 275 -12.28 -9.11 -9.79
CA PHE A 275 -12.82 -9.78 -10.97
C PHE A 275 -13.55 -8.80 -11.88
N ALA A 276 -13.32 -8.87 -13.18
CA ALA A 276 -14.13 -8.16 -14.16
C ALA A 276 -15.06 -9.15 -14.88
N PRO A 277 -16.34 -8.75 -15.06
CA PRO A 277 -16.92 -7.40 -14.89
C PRO A 277 -17.46 -7.09 -13.47
N GLN A 278 -17.48 -8.03 -12.52
CA GLN A 278 -18.20 -7.95 -11.25
C GLN A 278 -17.74 -6.77 -10.39
N ASP A 279 -16.40 -6.59 -10.26
CA ASP A 279 -15.81 -5.61 -9.35
C ASP A 279 -15.42 -4.31 -10.04
N GLY A 280 -15.61 -4.21 -11.36
CA GLY A 280 -15.35 -2.99 -12.10
C GLY A 280 -15.47 -3.15 -13.61
N GLY A 281 -15.90 -2.05 -14.27
CA GLY A 281 -16.04 -2.01 -15.71
C GLY A 281 -14.86 -1.35 -16.43
N ASP A 282 -13.89 -0.78 -15.75
CA ASP A 282 -12.72 -0.11 -16.33
C ASP A 282 -11.46 -0.41 -15.51
N ALA A 283 -10.29 -0.19 -16.13
CA ALA A 283 -9.00 -0.53 -15.54
C ALA A 283 -8.74 0.23 -14.23
N ASP A 284 -9.09 1.52 -14.17
CA ASP A 284 -8.82 2.36 -12.99
C ASP A 284 -9.67 1.92 -11.79
N THR A 285 -10.93 1.56 -12.03
CA THR A 285 -11.82 1.03 -10.99
C THR A 285 -11.31 -0.30 -10.46
N LEU A 286 -10.91 -1.23 -11.35
CA LEU A 286 -10.35 -2.52 -10.94
C LEU A 286 -9.06 -2.35 -10.14
N MET A 287 -8.13 -1.51 -10.58
CA MET A 287 -6.89 -1.25 -9.86
C MET A 287 -7.14 -0.66 -8.47
N ARG A 288 -8.06 0.31 -8.37
CA ARG A 288 -8.44 0.90 -7.06
C ARG A 288 -9.07 -0.14 -6.13
N HIS A 289 -9.92 -1.02 -6.64
CA HIS A 289 -10.55 -2.07 -5.85
C HIS A 289 -9.55 -3.17 -5.45
N ALA A 290 -8.59 -3.50 -6.32
CA ALA A 290 -7.49 -4.41 -6.00
C ALA A 290 -6.61 -3.84 -4.88
N ASP A 291 -6.33 -2.54 -4.90
CA ASP A 291 -5.58 -1.84 -3.84
C ASP A 291 -6.32 -1.91 -2.49
N LEU A 292 -7.64 -1.70 -2.48
CA LEU A 292 -8.45 -1.86 -1.27
C LEU A 292 -8.39 -3.28 -0.71
N ALA A 293 -8.48 -4.29 -1.56
CA ALA A 293 -8.37 -5.68 -1.14
C ALA A 293 -6.96 -6.01 -0.63
N MET A 294 -5.92 -5.54 -1.29
CA MET A 294 -4.53 -5.70 -0.88
C MET A 294 -4.27 -5.03 0.49
N TYR A 295 -4.81 -3.83 0.70
CA TYR A 295 -4.73 -3.16 1.98
C TYR A 295 -5.39 -3.98 3.11
N ARG A 296 -6.54 -4.63 2.83
CA ARG A 296 -7.19 -5.56 3.77
C ARG A 296 -6.32 -6.77 4.08
N ALA A 297 -5.64 -7.32 3.08
CA ALA A 297 -4.69 -8.41 3.32
C ALA A 297 -3.56 -7.98 4.29
N LYS A 298 -3.07 -6.74 4.17
CA LYS A 298 -2.11 -6.17 5.13
C LYS A 298 -2.68 -6.05 6.54
N GLU A 299 -3.93 -5.61 6.68
CA GLU A 299 -4.62 -5.53 7.98
C GLU A 299 -4.91 -6.91 8.59
N ALA A 300 -5.19 -7.92 7.77
CA ALA A 300 -5.47 -9.30 8.20
C ALA A 300 -4.24 -10.08 8.72
N GLY A 301 -3.07 -9.44 8.77
CA GLY A 301 -1.84 -10.03 9.32
C GLY A 301 -0.73 -10.20 8.31
N ARG A 302 -0.85 -9.64 7.09
CA ARG A 302 0.11 -9.76 5.98
C ARG A 302 0.29 -11.20 5.49
N ASN A 303 1.14 -11.40 4.51
CA ASN A 303 1.46 -12.71 3.93
C ASN A 303 0.21 -13.55 3.59
N THR A 304 -0.79 -12.90 3.01
CA THR A 304 -2.10 -13.46 2.69
C THR A 304 -2.71 -12.74 1.48
N TYR A 305 -3.89 -13.19 1.07
CA TYR A 305 -4.66 -12.50 0.05
C TYR A 305 -6.08 -12.19 0.54
N GLU A 306 -6.68 -11.17 -0.05
CA GLU A 306 -8.09 -10.83 0.13
C GLU A 306 -8.76 -10.64 -1.22
N VAL A 307 -10.01 -11.12 -1.33
CA VAL A 307 -10.86 -10.89 -2.49
C VAL A 307 -11.70 -9.64 -2.23
N PHE A 308 -11.73 -8.73 -3.18
CA PHE A 308 -12.53 -7.52 -3.06
C PHE A 308 -14.02 -7.84 -2.80
N ASP A 309 -14.59 -7.11 -1.87
CA ASP A 309 -16.02 -7.07 -1.60
C ASP A 309 -16.43 -5.59 -1.56
N ALA A 310 -17.57 -5.26 -2.17
CA ALA A 310 -18.09 -3.89 -2.19
C ALA A 310 -18.27 -3.28 -0.77
N ARG A 311 -18.33 -4.11 0.27
CA ARG A 311 -18.31 -3.66 1.67
C ARG A 311 -16.97 -3.01 2.03
N MET A 312 -15.85 -3.46 1.46
CA MET A 312 -14.51 -2.89 1.71
C MET A 312 -14.44 -1.42 1.27
N ALA A 313 -14.96 -1.10 0.09
CA ALA A 313 -15.00 0.29 -0.39
C ALA A 313 -15.81 1.19 0.55
N ARG A 314 -16.99 0.73 0.96
CA ARG A 314 -17.85 1.47 1.91
C ARG A 314 -17.17 1.67 3.27
N GLN A 315 -16.50 0.65 3.79
CA GLN A 315 -15.76 0.73 5.05
C GLN A 315 -14.60 1.73 4.96
N MET A 316 -13.90 1.78 3.80
CA MET A 316 -12.81 2.73 3.59
C MET A 316 -13.30 4.17 3.50
N GLU A 317 -14.42 4.40 2.78
CA GLU A 317 -15.07 5.72 2.72
C GLU A 317 -15.52 6.17 4.11
N GLU A 318 -16.18 5.28 4.85
CA GLU A 318 -16.60 5.52 6.23
C GLU A 318 -15.42 5.85 7.14
N ARG A 319 -14.34 5.09 7.04
CA ARG A 319 -13.11 5.32 7.80
C ARG A 319 -12.48 6.67 7.48
N THR A 320 -12.41 7.03 6.19
CA THR A 320 -11.87 8.33 5.75
C THR A 320 -12.72 9.48 6.30
N LEU A 321 -14.05 9.32 6.25
CA LEU A 321 -14.99 10.29 6.82
C LEU A 321 -14.80 10.42 8.32
N LEU A 322 -14.76 9.29 9.05
CA LEU A 322 -14.56 9.26 10.50
C LEU A 322 -13.23 9.88 10.90
N HIS A 323 -12.13 9.58 10.20
CA HIS A 323 -10.82 10.17 10.47
C HIS A 323 -10.87 11.72 10.40
N GLY A 324 -11.40 12.27 9.31
CA GLY A 324 -11.50 13.73 9.16
C GLY A 324 -12.40 14.39 10.20
N ARG A 325 -13.49 13.73 10.63
CA ARG A 325 -14.40 14.22 11.66
C ARG A 325 -13.80 14.10 13.05
N LEU A 326 -13.17 12.97 13.37
CA LEU A 326 -12.51 12.74 14.66
C LEU A 326 -11.39 13.76 14.91
N LYS A 327 -10.56 14.02 13.89
CA LYS A 327 -9.52 15.05 13.98
C LYS A 327 -10.11 16.40 14.42
N ARG A 328 -11.20 16.83 13.76
CA ARG A 328 -11.90 18.07 14.12
C ARG A 328 -12.55 18.01 15.50
N ALA A 329 -13.09 16.85 15.90
CA ALA A 329 -13.68 16.66 17.22
C ALA A 329 -12.66 16.82 18.35
N ILE A 330 -11.44 16.29 18.17
CA ILE A 330 -10.32 16.48 19.11
C ILE A 330 -9.94 17.97 19.19
N GLU A 331 -9.79 18.64 18.04
CA GLU A 331 -9.38 20.05 17.97
C GLU A 331 -10.40 21.02 18.57
N ASN A 332 -11.69 20.68 18.47
CA ASN A 332 -12.80 21.53 18.94
C ASN A 332 -13.36 21.11 20.31
N ASN A 333 -12.70 20.17 21.02
CA ASN A 333 -13.18 19.63 22.32
C ASN A 333 -14.63 19.12 22.25
N ALA A 334 -15.01 18.46 21.14
CA ALA A 334 -16.35 17.91 20.94
C ALA A 334 -16.52 16.49 21.51
N LEU A 335 -15.45 15.92 22.06
CA LEU A 335 -15.46 14.64 22.76
C LEU A 335 -15.86 14.84 24.20
N ARG A 336 -16.36 13.79 24.87
CA ARG A 336 -16.72 13.79 26.30
C ARG A 336 -16.22 12.51 26.95
N LEU A 337 -15.98 12.58 28.28
CA LEU A 337 -15.75 11.41 29.11
C LEU A 337 -17.01 11.15 29.91
N HIS A 338 -17.47 9.91 29.91
CA HIS A 338 -18.43 9.38 30.86
C HIS A 338 -17.71 8.47 31.84
N TYR A 339 -18.29 8.27 33.01
CA TYR A 339 -17.64 7.58 34.10
C TYR A 339 -18.51 6.44 34.60
N GLN A 340 -17.94 5.22 34.67
CA GLN A 340 -18.64 4.03 35.15
C GLN A 340 -18.08 3.61 36.52
N PRO A 341 -18.91 3.37 37.54
CA PRO A 341 -18.43 3.02 38.87
C PRO A 341 -17.85 1.60 38.94
N GLN A 342 -16.74 1.48 39.68
CA GLN A 342 -16.11 0.23 40.12
C GLN A 342 -16.41 0.03 41.61
N VAL A 343 -17.04 -1.09 41.92
CA VAL A 343 -17.62 -1.35 43.25
C VAL A 343 -16.85 -2.45 43.96
N CYS A 344 -16.52 -2.25 45.21
CA CYS A 344 -15.91 -3.29 46.03
C CYS A 344 -16.88 -4.47 46.23
N ALA A 345 -16.48 -5.67 45.80
CA ALA A 345 -17.30 -6.87 45.90
C ALA A 345 -17.70 -7.20 47.37
N ARG A 346 -16.85 -6.87 48.32
CA ARG A 346 -17.07 -7.17 49.74
C ARG A 346 -17.99 -6.17 50.44
N THR A 347 -17.87 -4.88 50.11
CA THR A 347 -18.53 -3.81 50.89
C THR A 347 -19.62 -3.05 50.13
N GLY A 348 -19.75 -3.26 48.83
CA GLY A 348 -20.65 -2.49 47.95
C GLY A 348 -20.23 -1.03 47.73
N ARG A 349 -19.13 -0.59 48.33
CA ARG A 349 -18.66 0.81 48.18
C ARG A 349 -18.00 1.03 46.84
N VAL A 350 -18.23 2.19 46.26
CA VAL A 350 -17.52 2.60 45.04
C VAL A 350 -16.09 3.00 45.40
N LEU A 351 -15.11 2.33 44.76
CA LEU A 351 -13.68 2.56 44.99
C LEU A 351 -13.04 3.45 43.89
N GLY A 352 -13.64 3.45 42.74
CA GLY A 352 -13.15 4.21 41.59
C GLY A 352 -14.17 4.26 40.47
N VAL A 353 -13.77 4.86 39.37
CA VAL A 353 -14.56 4.93 38.14
C VAL A 353 -13.66 4.71 36.93
N GLU A 354 -14.18 4.12 35.87
CA GLU A 354 -13.53 4.05 34.56
C GLU A 354 -13.99 5.20 33.68
N ALA A 355 -13.03 5.93 33.09
CA ALA A 355 -13.28 7.01 32.14
C ALA A 355 -13.47 6.43 30.72
N LEU A 356 -14.66 6.57 30.19
CA LEU A 356 -15.10 6.01 28.92
C LEU A 356 -15.39 7.13 27.91
N LEU A 357 -14.70 7.11 26.78
CA LEU A 357 -14.89 8.05 25.68
C LEU A 357 -16.31 8.01 25.13
N ARG A 358 -16.85 9.20 24.82
CA ARG A 358 -18.13 9.42 24.13
C ARG A 358 -17.92 10.47 23.05
N TRP A 359 -18.46 10.18 21.89
CA TRP A 359 -18.42 11.11 20.77
C TRP A 359 -19.79 11.22 20.13
N HIS A 360 -20.34 12.42 20.19
CA HIS A 360 -21.55 12.78 19.45
C HIS A 360 -21.15 13.71 18.29
N ASP A 361 -21.35 13.24 17.05
CA ASP A 361 -21.13 14.04 15.85
C ASP A 361 -22.47 14.55 15.30
N ALA A 362 -22.53 15.81 14.88
CA ALA A 362 -23.76 16.44 14.41
C ALA A 362 -24.43 15.75 13.21
N ALA A 363 -23.65 15.03 12.39
CA ALA A 363 -24.17 14.34 11.22
C ALA A 363 -24.26 12.81 11.39
N LEU A 364 -23.42 12.22 12.26
CA LEU A 364 -23.36 10.78 12.49
C LEU A 364 -24.11 10.35 13.76
N GLY A 365 -24.53 11.31 14.60
CA GLY A 365 -25.10 11.03 15.91
C GLY A 365 -24.06 10.46 16.88
N GLU A 366 -24.48 9.53 17.76
CA GLU A 366 -23.59 8.83 18.68
C GLU A 366 -22.68 7.86 17.92
N VAL A 367 -21.37 8.08 17.98
CA VAL A 367 -20.35 7.23 17.35
C VAL A 367 -19.76 6.30 18.40
N SER A 368 -19.81 4.98 18.12
CA SER A 368 -19.26 3.97 19.04
C SER A 368 -17.75 4.13 19.24
N PRO A 369 -17.24 4.07 20.50
CA PRO A 369 -15.81 4.09 20.79
C PRO A 369 -15.00 3.06 20.00
N VAL A 370 -15.50 1.83 19.87
CA VAL A 370 -14.84 0.75 19.10
C VAL A 370 -14.53 1.20 17.66
N ARG A 371 -15.44 1.96 17.03
CA ARG A 371 -15.26 2.42 15.65
C ARG A 371 -14.23 3.55 15.55
N PHE A 372 -14.36 4.59 16.37
CA PHE A 372 -13.47 5.75 16.22
C PHE A 372 -12.10 5.56 16.87
N VAL A 373 -11.97 4.75 17.91
CA VAL A 373 -10.66 4.40 18.50
C VAL A 373 -9.84 3.60 17.52
N ALA A 374 -10.44 2.60 16.83
CA ALA A 374 -9.75 1.85 15.79
C ALA A 374 -9.23 2.77 14.66
N VAL A 375 -10.02 3.77 14.24
CA VAL A 375 -9.58 4.79 13.25
C VAL A 375 -8.47 5.67 13.83
N ALA A 376 -8.55 6.04 15.10
CA ALA A 376 -7.52 6.85 15.76
C ALA A 376 -6.18 6.10 15.83
N GLU A 377 -6.20 4.82 16.19
CA GLU A 377 -5.00 3.97 16.24
C GLU A 377 -4.33 3.85 14.88
N GLN A 378 -5.09 3.49 13.85
CA GLN A 378 -4.56 3.30 12.50
C GLN A 378 -4.01 4.60 11.89
N SER A 379 -4.58 5.76 12.26
CA SER A 379 -4.17 7.06 11.73
C SER A 379 -3.15 7.83 12.59
N GLY A 380 -2.77 7.30 13.76
CA GLY A 380 -1.90 7.97 14.72
C GLY A 380 -2.60 9.09 15.51
N LEU A 381 -3.89 9.36 15.27
CA LEU A 381 -4.67 10.33 16.07
C LEU A 381 -4.83 9.89 17.53
N ILE A 382 -4.64 8.59 17.82
CA ILE A 382 -4.75 8.01 19.16
C ILE A 382 -3.80 8.68 20.16
N LEU A 383 -2.66 9.19 19.73
CA LEU A 383 -1.72 9.89 20.59
C LEU A 383 -2.31 11.22 21.09
N ARG A 384 -2.88 12.01 20.17
CA ARG A 384 -3.54 13.28 20.52
C ARG A 384 -4.83 13.06 21.32
N LEU A 385 -5.57 12.01 20.95
CA LEU A 385 -6.78 11.61 21.67
C LEU A 385 -6.45 11.20 23.10
N GLY A 386 -5.40 10.42 23.30
CA GLY A 386 -4.97 9.98 24.61
C GLY A 386 -4.47 11.11 25.50
N ASP A 387 -3.68 12.06 24.97
CA ASP A 387 -3.28 13.25 25.70
C ASP A 387 -4.51 14.07 26.13
N TRP A 388 -5.51 14.20 25.26
CA TRP A 388 -6.77 14.87 25.57
C TRP A 388 -7.56 14.14 26.68
N VAL A 389 -7.62 12.81 26.63
CA VAL A 389 -8.29 11.98 27.64
C VAL A 389 -7.64 12.17 29.01
N ILE A 390 -6.33 12.07 29.11
CA ILE A 390 -5.57 12.21 30.35
C ILE A 390 -5.76 13.62 30.93
N ASP A 391 -5.63 14.67 30.11
CA ASP A 391 -5.81 16.04 30.56
C ASP A 391 -7.25 16.30 31.07
N THR A 392 -8.25 15.80 30.31
CA THR A 392 -9.68 15.94 30.68
C THR A 392 -10.02 15.17 31.96
N ALA A 393 -9.51 13.96 32.14
CA ALA A 393 -9.71 13.16 33.35
C ALA A 393 -9.08 13.83 34.58
N CYS A 394 -7.83 14.32 34.44
CA CYS A 394 -7.17 15.06 35.54
C CYS A 394 -7.91 16.35 35.92
N ALA A 395 -8.39 17.12 34.94
CA ALA A 395 -9.21 18.30 35.18
C ALA A 395 -10.49 17.94 35.91
N GLN A 396 -11.12 16.82 35.55
CA GLN A 396 -12.35 16.37 36.19
C GLN A 396 -12.14 15.88 37.63
N ILE A 397 -11.04 15.17 37.91
CA ILE A 397 -10.65 14.77 39.26
C ILE A 397 -10.46 16.01 40.14
N ALA A 398 -9.74 17.04 39.66
CA ALA A 398 -9.55 18.29 40.37
C ALA A 398 -10.88 18.96 40.66
N ARG A 399 -11.81 19.03 39.69
CA ARG A 399 -13.14 19.59 39.88
C ARG A 399 -13.96 18.84 40.94
N TRP A 400 -13.99 17.51 40.91
CA TRP A 400 -14.69 16.71 41.92
C TRP A 400 -14.11 16.90 43.32
N ARG A 401 -12.78 17.00 43.43
CA ARG A 401 -12.13 17.32 44.71
C ARG A 401 -12.57 18.69 45.23
N ASP A 402 -12.52 19.71 44.37
CA ASP A 402 -12.72 21.11 44.80
C ASP A 402 -14.21 21.44 45.04
N GLU A 403 -15.12 20.89 44.20
CA GLU A 403 -16.56 21.19 44.32
C GLU A 403 -17.32 20.21 45.24
N HIS A 404 -16.86 18.98 45.37
CA HIS A 404 -17.61 17.92 46.06
C HIS A 404 -16.82 17.20 47.16
N GLY A 405 -15.53 17.52 47.34
CA GLY A 405 -14.66 16.82 48.28
C GLY A 405 -14.44 15.34 47.94
N LEU A 406 -14.63 14.95 46.67
CA LEU A 406 -14.51 13.58 46.23
C LEU A 406 -13.07 13.26 45.83
N ALA A 407 -12.51 12.20 46.41
CA ALA A 407 -11.21 11.63 46.01
C ALA A 407 -11.45 10.22 45.46
N LEU A 408 -11.69 10.12 44.16
CA LEU A 408 -11.96 8.87 43.47
C LEU A 408 -10.81 8.50 42.54
N ARG A 409 -10.44 7.24 42.52
CA ARG A 409 -9.57 6.69 41.51
C ARG A 409 -10.28 6.73 40.15
N VAL A 410 -9.57 7.18 39.12
CA VAL A 410 -10.05 7.19 37.74
C VAL A 410 -9.15 6.31 36.90
N ALA A 411 -9.73 5.26 36.33
CA ALA A 411 -9.08 4.37 35.39
C ALA A 411 -9.20 4.92 33.96
N ILE A 412 -8.10 4.88 33.20
CA ILE A 412 -7.96 5.45 31.85
C ILE A 412 -7.35 4.43 30.93
N ASN A 413 -8.03 4.13 29.84
CA ASN A 413 -7.55 3.24 28.78
C ASN A 413 -6.39 3.86 28.00
N ILE A 414 -5.29 3.13 27.82
CA ILE A 414 -4.07 3.54 27.14
C ILE A 414 -3.75 2.57 26.01
N SER A 415 -3.59 3.10 24.79
CA SER A 415 -3.25 2.30 23.62
C SER A 415 -1.79 1.84 23.62
N ALA A 416 -1.50 0.75 22.90
CA ALA A 416 -0.13 0.28 22.68
C ALA A 416 0.77 1.35 22.04
N GLN A 417 0.23 2.23 21.19
CA GLN A 417 0.99 3.31 20.57
C GLN A 417 1.42 4.39 21.57
N GLN A 418 0.56 4.69 22.56
CA GLN A 418 0.90 5.67 23.61
C GLN A 418 2.01 5.13 24.52
N LEU A 419 1.97 3.83 24.88
CA LEU A 419 3.02 3.19 25.69
C LEU A 419 4.40 3.26 25.02
N ARG A 420 4.44 3.23 23.69
CA ARG A 420 5.69 3.34 22.90
C ARG A 420 6.21 4.76 22.72
N GLN A 421 5.44 5.78 23.17
CA GLN A 421 5.87 7.17 23.00
C GLN A 421 7.02 7.52 23.95
N PRO A 422 8.11 8.11 23.43
CA PRO A 422 9.18 8.63 24.28
C PRO A 422 8.61 9.63 25.32
N HIS A 423 9.11 9.56 26.54
CA HIS A 423 8.74 10.48 27.60
C HIS A 423 7.24 10.47 28.02
N PHE A 424 6.53 9.36 27.82
CA PHE A 424 5.12 9.25 28.20
C PHE A 424 4.93 9.52 29.70
N ALA A 425 5.72 8.89 30.58
CA ALA A 425 5.62 9.10 32.04
C ALA A 425 5.90 10.56 32.43
N GLN A 426 6.86 11.23 31.78
CA GLN A 426 7.15 12.66 32.04
C GLN A 426 5.97 13.56 31.66
N ARG A 427 5.30 13.31 30.52
CA ARG A 427 4.11 14.07 30.10
C ARG A 427 2.95 13.85 31.08
N LEU A 428 2.74 12.61 31.51
CA LEU A 428 1.75 12.29 32.52
C LEU A 428 2.05 13.04 33.82
N GLN A 429 3.28 13.02 34.30
CA GLN A 429 3.71 13.76 35.51
C GLN A 429 3.46 15.25 35.38
N GLN A 430 3.73 15.86 34.24
CA GLN A 430 3.46 17.28 33.98
C GLN A 430 1.95 17.58 34.07
N THR A 431 1.09 16.71 33.53
CA THR A 431 -0.36 16.86 33.56
C THR A 431 -0.89 16.72 35.01
N LEU A 432 -0.42 15.70 35.75
CA LEU A 432 -0.76 15.51 37.17
C LEU A 432 -0.37 16.75 38.01
N THR A 433 0.83 17.28 37.77
CA THR A 433 1.30 18.48 38.47
C THR A 433 0.45 19.71 38.13
N ARG A 434 0.10 19.90 36.85
CA ARG A 434 -0.74 21.01 36.38
C ARG A 434 -2.08 21.03 37.09
N TRP A 435 -2.75 19.88 37.21
CA TRP A 435 -4.07 19.75 37.82
C TRP A 435 -4.02 19.44 39.32
N GLN A 436 -2.83 19.34 39.91
CA GLN A 436 -2.62 19.00 41.31
C GLN A 436 -3.32 17.69 41.69
N VAL A 437 -3.26 16.69 40.80
CA VAL A 437 -3.88 15.39 41.03
C VAL A 437 -2.84 14.44 41.63
N PRO A 438 -3.14 13.83 42.80
CA PRO A 438 -2.30 12.78 43.36
C PRO A 438 -2.18 11.59 42.39
N PRO A 439 -0.97 11.08 42.10
CA PRO A 439 -0.78 9.95 41.16
C PRO A 439 -1.61 8.71 41.50
N GLN A 440 -1.88 8.47 42.79
CA GLN A 440 -2.69 7.36 43.32
C GLN A 440 -4.16 7.40 42.89
N LEU A 441 -4.65 8.55 42.43
CA LEU A 441 -6.00 8.71 41.89
C LEU A 441 -6.09 8.39 40.39
N ILE A 442 -4.96 8.07 39.72
CA ILE A 442 -4.92 7.63 38.32
C ILE A 442 -4.55 6.14 38.27
N GLU A 443 -5.32 5.42 37.50
CA GLU A 443 -5.03 4.06 37.06
C GLU A 443 -4.97 4.03 35.53
N LEU A 444 -3.92 3.42 34.97
CA LEU A 444 -3.80 3.25 33.54
C LEU A 444 -4.18 1.81 33.17
N GLU A 445 -5.11 1.64 32.25
CA GLU A 445 -5.55 0.35 31.76
C GLU A 445 -4.88 0.07 30.42
N ILE A 446 -4.18 -1.05 30.32
CA ILE A 446 -3.45 -1.49 29.14
C ILE A 446 -3.89 -2.91 28.76
N THR A 447 -4.11 -3.16 27.48
CA THR A 447 -4.46 -4.50 27.05
C THR A 447 -3.29 -5.48 27.20
N GLU A 448 -3.60 -6.77 27.37
CA GLU A 448 -2.62 -7.85 27.44
C GLU A 448 -1.63 -7.80 26.27
N THR A 449 -2.14 -7.64 25.05
CA THR A 449 -1.33 -7.55 23.82
C THR A 449 -0.38 -6.36 23.84
N ALA A 450 -0.83 -5.19 24.34
CA ALA A 450 0.00 -4.00 24.43
C ALA A 450 1.19 -4.20 25.39
N ALA A 451 0.96 -4.86 26.54
CA ALA A 451 2.00 -5.18 27.51
C ALA A 451 3.02 -6.20 26.99
N MET A 452 2.61 -7.10 26.08
CA MET A 452 3.48 -8.16 25.53
C MET A 452 4.33 -7.71 24.35
N THR A 453 3.97 -6.61 23.70
CA THR A 453 4.71 -6.06 22.56
C THR A 453 5.89 -5.25 23.08
N GLN A 454 7.12 -5.52 22.60
CA GLN A 454 8.35 -4.84 23.02
C GLN A 454 8.56 -4.88 24.56
N ARG A 455 8.60 -6.07 25.12
CA ARG A 455 8.60 -6.37 26.56
C ARG A 455 9.49 -5.49 27.42
N GLU A 456 10.76 -5.32 27.03
CA GLU A 456 11.74 -4.56 27.80
C GLU A 456 11.37 -3.08 27.95
N GLN A 457 10.85 -2.47 26.86
CA GLN A 457 10.43 -1.06 26.88
C GLN A 457 9.15 -0.86 27.70
N ALA A 458 8.21 -1.81 27.56
CA ALA A 458 6.97 -1.78 28.34
C ALA A 458 7.27 -1.92 29.84
N GLU A 459 8.11 -2.89 30.21
CA GLU A 459 8.51 -3.13 31.61
C GLU A 459 9.18 -1.89 32.24
N ALA A 460 10.13 -1.25 31.53
CA ALA A 460 10.80 -0.05 32.00
C ALA A 460 9.81 1.10 32.24
N LEU A 461 8.89 1.34 31.30
CA LEU A 461 7.86 2.38 31.46
C LEU A 461 6.91 2.08 32.62
N LEU A 462 6.45 0.83 32.74
CA LEU A 462 5.56 0.43 33.82
C LEU A 462 6.22 0.58 35.18
N GLN A 463 7.55 0.33 35.27
CA GLN A 463 8.32 0.55 36.48
C GLN A 463 8.40 2.05 36.82
N GLU A 464 8.65 2.93 35.85
CA GLU A 464 8.65 4.39 36.04
C GLU A 464 7.28 4.89 36.54
N LEU A 465 6.18 4.39 35.97
CA LEU A 465 4.82 4.72 36.42
C LEU A 465 4.53 4.26 37.85
N ALA A 466 4.99 3.04 38.22
CA ALA A 466 4.84 2.54 39.58
C ALA A 466 5.64 3.37 40.60
N GLU A 467 6.85 3.79 40.26
CA GLU A 467 7.66 4.70 41.10
C GLU A 467 7.03 6.08 41.27
N MET A 468 6.28 6.57 40.27
CA MET A 468 5.45 7.77 40.38
C MET A 468 4.24 7.56 41.29
N GLY A 469 3.86 6.34 41.61
CA GLY A 469 2.66 5.98 42.37
C GLY A 469 1.38 5.88 41.53
N VAL A 470 1.52 5.77 40.20
CA VAL A 470 0.39 5.53 39.29
C VAL A 470 0.12 4.03 39.25
N ALA A 471 -1.14 3.64 39.45
CA ALA A 471 -1.56 2.25 39.35
C ALA A 471 -1.67 1.82 37.87
N VAL A 472 -1.35 0.56 37.59
CA VAL A 472 -1.56 -0.01 36.25
C VAL A 472 -2.40 -1.27 36.36
N ALA A 473 -3.44 -1.34 35.52
CA ALA A 473 -4.29 -2.52 35.35
C ALA A 473 -4.06 -3.18 33.98
N LEU A 474 -4.07 -4.50 33.97
CA LEU A 474 -4.05 -5.26 32.72
C LEU A 474 -5.49 -5.56 32.30
N ASP A 475 -5.86 -5.07 31.15
CA ASP A 475 -7.22 -5.17 30.61
C ASP A 475 -7.37 -6.34 29.63
N ASP A 476 -8.62 -6.79 29.38
CA ASP A 476 -8.99 -7.92 28.52
C ASP A 476 -8.25 -9.22 28.89
N PHE A 477 -7.94 -9.41 30.17
CA PHE A 477 -7.13 -10.55 30.63
C PHE A 477 -7.81 -11.89 30.36
N GLY A 478 -7.07 -12.82 29.73
CA GLY A 478 -7.51 -14.17 29.39
C GLY A 478 -7.93 -14.35 27.93
N THR A 479 -7.99 -13.27 27.13
CA THR A 479 -8.29 -13.35 25.68
C THR A 479 -7.04 -13.59 24.83
N GLY A 480 -5.83 -13.44 25.41
CA GLY A 480 -4.53 -13.56 24.75
C GLY A 480 -3.66 -14.71 25.26
N TYR A 481 -2.42 -14.78 24.77
CA TYR A 481 -1.41 -15.76 25.18
C TYR A 481 -0.43 -15.16 26.20
N SER A 482 -0.83 -15.03 27.47
CA SER A 482 0.11 -14.58 28.50
C SER A 482 1.02 -15.66 29.03
N SER A 483 2.33 -15.38 29.04
CA SER A 483 3.26 -16.17 29.83
C SER A 483 3.11 -15.78 31.32
N LEU A 484 2.66 -16.74 32.14
CA LEU A 484 2.49 -16.52 33.60
C LEU A 484 3.78 -16.03 34.29
N GLY A 485 4.95 -16.46 33.77
CA GLY A 485 6.24 -16.00 34.27
C GLY A 485 6.45 -14.51 34.06
N TYR A 486 6.01 -13.98 32.93
CA TYR A 486 6.12 -12.54 32.62
C TYR A 486 5.13 -11.71 33.42
N LEU A 487 3.88 -12.16 33.54
CA LEU A 487 2.85 -11.49 34.34
C LEU A 487 3.29 -11.25 35.80
N ARG A 488 4.07 -12.18 36.36
CA ARG A 488 4.63 -12.05 37.72
C ARG A 488 5.63 -10.91 37.86
N GLN A 489 6.39 -10.62 36.78
CA GLN A 489 7.44 -9.61 36.79
C GLN A 489 6.91 -8.20 36.55
N LEU A 490 5.76 -8.07 35.88
CA LEU A 490 5.17 -6.77 35.57
C LEU A 490 4.72 -6.05 36.84
N PRO A 491 5.05 -4.75 37.00
CA PRO A 491 4.64 -3.91 38.11
C PRO A 491 3.18 -3.44 37.97
N ILE A 492 2.28 -4.36 37.63
CA ILE A 492 0.83 -4.12 37.58
C ILE A 492 0.18 -4.40 38.91
N THR A 493 -0.89 -3.72 39.21
CA THR A 493 -1.64 -3.84 40.48
C THR A 493 -2.92 -4.65 40.31
N ARG A 494 -3.51 -4.67 39.11
CA ARG A 494 -4.82 -5.22 38.81
C ARG A 494 -4.87 -6.04 37.56
N LEU A 495 -5.81 -7.00 37.58
CA LEU A 495 -6.25 -7.75 36.40
C LEU A 495 -7.74 -7.47 36.19
N LYS A 496 -8.13 -7.00 35.00
CA LYS A 496 -9.52 -6.83 34.60
C LYS A 496 -9.95 -8.06 33.81
N MET A 497 -10.94 -8.75 34.31
CA MET A 497 -11.51 -9.95 33.68
C MET A 497 -12.56 -9.51 32.66
N ASP A 498 -12.32 -9.83 31.39
CA ASP A 498 -13.19 -9.44 30.28
C ASP A 498 -14.63 -9.97 30.44
N ARG A 499 -15.59 -9.17 29.94
CA ARG A 499 -17.02 -9.48 29.93
C ARG A 499 -17.34 -10.86 29.35
N ALA A 500 -16.58 -11.34 28.35
CA ALA A 500 -16.83 -12.63 27.73
C ALA A 500 -16.81 -13.79 28.75
N PHE A 501 -15.95 -13.72 29.79
CA PHE A 501 -15.89 -14.72 30.85
C PHE A 501 -17.00 -14.57 31.90
N ILE A 502 -17.67 -13.43 31.93
CA ILE A 502 -18.70 -13.13 32.92
C ILE A 502 -20.10 -13.49 32.42
N GLN A 503 -20.34 -13.41 31.09
CA GLN A 503 -21.67 -13.61 30.53
C GLN A 503 -22.24 -15.00 30.82
N GLY A 504 -21.43 -16.04 30.77
CA GLY A 504 -21.85 -17.44 30.93
C GLY A 504 -21.69 -18.04 32.33
N ILE A 505 -21.09 -17.33 33.30
CA ILE A 505 -20.67 -17.92 34.60
C ILE A 505 -21.79 -18.56 35.43
N THR A 506 -23.05 -18.22 35.17
CA THR A 506 -24.22 -18.75 35.87
C THR A 506 -24.83 -19.99 35.21
N HIS A 507 -24.43 -20.33 33.99
CA HIS A 507 -25.03 -21.43 33.22
C HIS A 507 -24.00 -22.28 32.45
N ASP A 508 -22.78 -21.81 32.30
CA ASP A 508 -21.68 -22.54 31.68
C ASP A 508 -20.62 -22.89 32.72
N ALA A 509 -20.37 -24.18 32.88
CA ALA A 509 -19.37 -24.66 33.86
C ALA A 509 -17.93 -24.32 33.41
N GLY A 510 -17.68 -24.17 32.12
CA GLY A 510 -16.38 -23.77 31.56
C GLY A 510 -16.06 -22.34 31.92
N ASP A 511 -16.99 -21.39 31.68
CA ASP A 511 -16.82 -20.00 32.02
C ASP A 511 -16.66 -19.81 33.54
N ALA A 512 -17.45 -20.51 34.34
CA ALA A 512 -17.31 -20.50 35.80
C ALA A 512 -15.93 -21.02 36.26
N MET A 513 -15.39 -22.05 35.61
CA MET A 513 -14.07 -22.57 35.92
C MET A 513 -12.95 -21.59 35.53
N LEU A 514 -13.07 -20.94 34.37
CA LEU A 514 -12.11 -19.94 33.93
C LEU A 514 -12.11 -18.69 34.85
N ALA A 515 -13.29 -18.19 35.24
CA ALA A 515 -13.39 -17.10 36.20
C ALA A 515 -12.72 -17.43 37.55
N ARG A 516 -12.95 -18.63 38.08
CA ARG A 516 -12.25 -19.11 39.30
C ARG A 516 -10.73 -19.17 39.10
N ALA A 517 -10.28 -19.68 37.98
CA ALA A 517 -8.85 -19.79 37.68
C ALA A 517 -8.17 -18.41 37.61
N ILE A 518 -8.83 -17.42 36.99
CA ILE A 518 -8.32 -16.05 36.91
C ILE A 518 -8.26 -15.40 38.30
N ILE A 519 -9.32 -15.52 39.10
CA ILE A 519 -9.35 -15.01 40.49
C ILE A 519 -8.26 -15.67 41.34
N GLY A 520 -8.12 -17.00 41.27
CA GLY A 520 -7.09 -17.75 41.99
C GLY A 520 -5.66 -17.35 41.56
N LEU A 521 -5.43 -17.16 40.28
CA LEU A 521 -4.15 -16.70 39.71
C LEU A 521 -3.78 -15.32 40.25
N ALA A 522 -4.70 -14.34 40.12
CA ALA A 522 -4.46 -12.99 40.59
C ALA A 522 -4.12 -12.97 42.08
N ARG A 523 -4.86 -13.69 42.90
CA ARG A 523 -4.58 -13.83 44.33
C ARG A 523 -3.18 -14.42 44.60
N THR A 524 -2.78 -15.44 43.84
CA THR A 524 -1.44 -16.03 43.95
C THR A 524 -0.33 -15.06 43.60
N LEU A 525 -0.60 -14.16 42.64
CA LEU A 525 0.32 -13.12 42.20
C LEU A 525 0.26 -11.84 43.07
N GLY A 526 -0.62 -11.80 44.11
CA GLY A 526 -0.80 -10.60 44.93
C GLY A 526 -1.43 -9.42 44.18
N LYS A 527 -2.22 -9.69 43.14
CA LYS A 527 -2.93 -8.70 42.33
C LYS A 527 -4.41 -8.72 42.67
N THR A 528 -5.09 -7.57 42.51
CA THR A 528 -6.55 -7.48 42.65
C THR A 528 -7.25 -7.79 41.33
N VAL A 529 -8.49 -8.31 41.38
CA VAL A 529 -9.30 -8.62 40.19
C VAL A 529 -10.51 -7.68 40.12
N VAL A 530 -10.72 -7.11 38.95
CA VAL A 530 -11.95 -6.40 38.55
C VAL A 530 -12.71 -7.29 37.57
N ALA A 531 -13.96 -7.65 37.87
CA ALA A 531 -14.82 -8.35 36.93
C ALA A 531 -15.70 -7.35 36.18
N GLU A 532 -15.59 -7.39 34.83
CA GLU A 532 -16.30 -6.48 33.94
C GLU A 532 -17.60 -7.05 33.38
N GLY A 533 -18.54 -6.16 33.01
CA GLY A 533 -19.78 -6.58 32.37
C GLY A 533 -20.71 -7.35 33.28
N VAL A 534 -20.70 -7.07 34.60
CA VAL A 534 -21.65 -7.64 35.53
C VAL A 534 -23.02 -7.01 35.34
N GLU A 535 -23.99 -7.81 34.87
CA GLU A 535 -25.34 -7.34 34.50
C GLU A 535 -26.42 -7.95 35.39
N GLN A 536 -26.14 -9.10 36.02
CA GLN A 536 -27.13 -9.85 36.80
C GLN A 536 -26.68 -10.07 38.23
N GLN A 537 -27.65 -10.10 39.15
CA GLN A 537 -27.40 -10.37 40.57
C GLN A 537 -26.78 -11.75 40.81
N ALA A 538 -27.11 -12.73 39.98
CA ALA A 538 -26.53 -14.06 40.07
C ALA A 538 -25.03 -14.07 39.75
N GLN A 539 -24.60 -13.31 38.74
CA GLN A 539 -23.17 -13.12 38.38
C GLN A 539 -22.44 -12.44 39.56
N CYS A 540 -23.01 -11.37 40.08
CA CYS A 540 -22.45 -10.65 41.21
C CYS A 540 -22.25 -11.58 42.43
N ARG A 541 -23.25 -12.37 42.79
CA ARG A 541 -23.17 -13.32 43.91
C ARG A 541 -22.05 -14.34 43.70
N PHE A 542 -22.00 -14.97 42.53
CA PHE A 542 -20.94 -15.93 42.18
C PHE A 542 -19.54 -15.32 42.33
N LEU A 543 -19.31 -14.11 41.75
CA LEU A 543 -18.01 -13.45 41.82
C LEU A 543 -17.60 -13.10 43.26
N CYS A 544 -18.56 -12.67 44.09
CA CYS A 544 -18.31 -12.38 45.49
C CYS A 544 -17.96 -13.67 46.26
N GLU A 545 -18.67 -14.78 46.02
CA GLU A 545 -18.40 -16.09 46.64
C GLU A 545 -17.00 -16.62 46.28
N GLU A 546 -16.57 -16.42 45.02
CA GLU A 546 -15.24 -16.84 44.56
C GLU A 546 -14.14 -15.85 45.01
N GLY A 547 -14.52 -14.72 45.64
CA GLY A 547 -13.59 -13.75 46.20
C GLY A 547 -12.96 -12.81 45.21
N CYS A 548 -13.70 -12.39 44.18
CA CYS A 548 -13.36 -11.26 43.34
C CYS A 548 -13.27 -9.99 44.19
N ASP A 549 -12.40 -9.04 43.87
CA ASP A 549 -12.14 -7.85 44.66
C ASP A 549 -13.07 -6.69 44.28
N GLU A 550 -13.21 -6.44 42.98
CA GLU A 550 -14.01 -5.32 42.45
C GLU A 550 -14.92 -5.78 41.30
N LEU A 551 -16.04 -5.12 41.16
CA LEU A 551 -17.06 -5.44 40.15
C LEU A 551 -17.42 -4.17 39.37
N GLN A 552 -17.62 -4.31 38.07
CA GLN A 552 -18.05 -3.24 37.17
C GLN A 552 -19.11 -3.76 36.22
N GLY A 553 -20.18 -3.03 35.98
CA GLY A 553 -21.19 -3.43 35.01
C GLY A 553 -22.53 -2.69 35.18
N TRP A 554 -23.45 -3.03 34.30
CA TRP A 554 -24.77 -2.38 34.23
C TRP A 554 -25.65 -2.72 35.43
N LEU A 555 -25.32 -3.74 36.17
CA LEU A 555 -26.00 -4.03 37.46
C LEU A 555 -25.94 -2.83 38.41
N PHE A 556 -24.84 -2.07 38.40
CA PHE A 556 -24.63 -0.91 39.26
C PHE A 556 -25.05 0.38 38.57
N SER A 557 -24.48 0.64 37.38
CA SER A 557 -24.84 1.76 36.53
C SER A 557 -24.23 1.64 35.16
N HIS A 558 -24.89 2.22 34.16
CA HIS A 558 -24.20 2.63 32.92
C HIS A 558 -23.19 3.74 33.22
N ALA A 559 -22.26 3.98 32.29
CA ALA A 559 -21.39 5.16 32.39
C ALA A 559 -22.21 6.44 32.31
N VAL A 560 -22.02 7.34 33.27
CA VAL A 560 -22.76 8.61 33.39
C VAL A 560 -21.89 9.81 33.09
N ALA A 561 -22.51 10.93 32.76
CA ALA A 561 -21.81 12.21 32.61
C ALA A 561 -21.13 12.65 33.91
N PRO A 562 -20.03 13.42 33.86
CA PRO A 562 -19.29 13.82 35.07
C PRO A 562 -20.12 14.59 36.09
N GLU A 563 -21.10 15.37 35.65
CA GLU A 563 -22.04 16.11 36.46
C GLU A 563 -23.04 15.23 37.23
N ASP A 564 -23.38 14.06 36.70
CA ASP A 564 -24.33 13.12 37.29
C ASP A 564 -23.68 12.18 38.32
N LEU A 565 -22.33 12.02 38.23
CA LEU A 565 -21.59 11.07 39.08
C LEU A 565 -21.77 11.32 40.58
N PRO A 566 -21.70 12.58 41.11
CA PRO A 566 -21.87 12.83 42.54
C PRO A 566 -23.25 12.38 43.07
N ALA A 567 -24.31 12.52 42.29
CA ALA A 567 -25.65 12.06 42.64
C ALA A 567 -25.73 10.52 42.61
N LEU A 568 -25.12 9.87 41.61
CA LEU A 568 -25.03 8.42 41.50
C LEU A 568 -24.29 7.82 42.70
N LEU A 569 -23.17 8.41 43.12
CA LEU A 569 -22.37 7.94 44.24
C LEU A 569 -23.18 8.04 45.57
N ARG A 570 -23.87 9.15 45.81
CA ARG A 570 -24.76 9.28 46.99
C ARG A 570 -25.82 8.18 47.01
N ARG A 571 -26.40 7.82 45.87
CA ARG A 571 -27.38 6.76 45.75
C ARG A 571 -26.76 5.36 46.03
N LEU A 572 -25.64 5.03 45.40
CA LEU A 572 -24.98 3.72 45.53
C LEU A 572 -24.37 3.51 46.93
N GLN A 573 -23.99 4.58 47.62
CA GLN A 573 -23.36 4.54 48.94
C GLN A 573 -24.32 4.96 50.07
N SER A 574 -25.64 5.02 49.80
CA SER A 574 -26.63 5.25 50.83
C SER A 574 -26.64 4.10 51.85
N PRO A 575 -26.95 4.37 53.12
CA PRO A 575 -27.03 3.29 54.13
C PRO A 575 -27.94 2.15 53.72
N ASP A 576 -29.07 2.45 53.09
CA ASP A 576 -30.02 1.45 52.62
C ASP A 576 -29.45 0.59 51.50
N ALA A 577 -28.71 1.20 50.53
CA ALA A 577 -28.08 0.49 49.44
C ALA A 577 -26.95 -0.42 49.93
N LEU A 578 -26.14 0.04 50.87
CA LEU A 578 -25.07 -0.77 51.48
C LEU A 578 -25.63 -1.91 52.34
N GLN A 579 -26.73 -1.67 53.08
CA GLN A 579 -27.40 -2.73 53.81
C GLN A 579 -27.99 -3.78 52.87
N ALA A 580 -28.68 -3.37 51.80
CA ALA A 580 -29.20 -4.27 50.78
C ALA A 580 -28.07 -5.08 50.11
N TRP A 581 -26.90 -4.48 49.93
CA TRP A 581 -25.71 -5.19 49.43
C TRP A 581 -25.30 -6.31 50.40
N HIS A 582 -25.11 -6.01 51.68
CA HIS A 582 -24.75 -6.98 52.68
C HIS A 582 -25.77 -8.13 52.83
N ASP A 583 -27.05 -7.81 52.67
CA ASP A 583 -28.13 -8.82 52.76
C ASP A 583 -28.17 -9.75 51.51
N SER A 584 -27.70 -9.23 50.38
CA SER A 584 -27.76 -9.96 49.09
C SER A 584 -26.47 -10.72 48.71
N VAL A 585 -25.34 -10.36 49.31
CA VAL A 585 -24.02 -10.95 49.05
C VAL A 585 -23.54 -11.72 50.26
N PRO A 586 -23.38 -13.05 50.17
CA PRO A 586 -22.84 -13.85 51.25
C PRO A 586 -21.42 -13.43 51.60
N ALA A 587 -21.06 -13.57 52.87
CA ALA A 587 -19.68 -13.35 53.30
C ALA A 587 -18.75 -14.32 52.52
N PRO A 588 -17.57 -13.84 52.03
CA PRO A 588 -16.65 -14.71 51.31
C PRO A 588 -16.33 -15.93 52.15
N LEU A 589 -16.28 -17.11 51.49
CA LEU A 589 -15.87 -18.37 52.12
C LEU A 589 -14.42 -18.22 52.63
N THR A 590 -14.29 -17.79 53.89
CA THR A 590 -13.01 -17.71 54.59
C THR A 590 -12.48 -19.12 54.81
N GLY A 591 -11.49 -19.51 54.04
CA GLY A 591 -10.66 -20.70 54.31
C GLY A 591 -11.04 -21.98 53.58
N ARG A 592 -10.46 -22.15 52.41
CA ARG A 592 -9.90 -23.46 51.98
C ARG A 592 -8.65 -23.21 51.14
#